data_aaaee086c5c1507b4d9cbe84a3cc617e
#
_entry.id   aaaee086c5c1507b4d9cbe84a3cc617e
#
_cell.length_a   1.000
_cell.length_b   1.000
_cell.length_c   1.000
_cell.angle_alpha   90.00
_cell.angle_beta   90.00
_cell.angle_gamma   90.00
#
_symmetry.space_group_name_H-M   'P 1'
#
loop_
_entity.id
_entity.type
_entity.pdbx_description
1 polymer ?
#
loop_
_entity_poly.entity_id
_entity_poly.type
_entity_poly.pdbx_seq_one_letter_code
_entity_poly.pdbx_strand_id
1 'polypeptide(L)'
;PTNNLDIYHATNMMKIVRRLCDDLGKTVILVLHEINYAAFYSDYICAFVDGRVARFGTVREVMNKEELSKIYNVDFEILEIEGKPLSIYY
;
A
#
# COMPACT_ATOMS: atom_id res chain seq x y z
N PRO A 1 12.92 14.91 5.79
CA PRO A 1 11.73 15.63 6.18
C PRO A 1 10.69 15.65 5.08
N THR A 2 9.47 15.53 5.48
CA THR A 2 8.36 15.51 4.55
C THR A 2 7.88 16.93 4.33
N ASN A 3 7.70 17.29 3.07
CA ASN A 3 7.11 18.57 2.73
C ASN A 3 6.18 18.37 1.53
N ASN A 4 5.55 19.44 1.07
CA ASN A 4 4.58 19.34 -0.02
C ASN A 4 5.21 18.83 -1.31
N LEU A 5 6.48 19.12 -1.57
CA LEU A 5 7.18 18.64 -2.76
C LEU A 5 7.39 17.13 -2.69
N ASP A 6 7.72 16.60 -1.50
CA ASP A 6 7.91 15.16 -1.35
C ASP A 6 6.63 14.40 -1.61
N ILE A 7 5.51 14.90 -1.08
CA ILE A 7 4.20 14.28 -1.32
C ILE A 7 3.82 14.37 -2.79
N TYR A 8 4.05 15.51 -3.41
CA TYR A 8 3.76 15.73 -4.81
C TYR A 8 4.53 14.77 -5.70
N HIS A 9 5.84 14.66 -5.49
CA HIS A 9 6.68 13.79 -6.30
C HIS A 9 6.34 12.33 -6.09
N ALA A 10 6.12 11.91 -4.86
CA ALA A 10 5.75 10.53 -4.56
C ALA A 10 4.44 10.16 -5.22
N THR A 11 3.44 11.02 -5.12
CA THR A 11 2.13 10.77 -5.72
C THR A 11 2.22 10.69 -7.23
N ASN A 12 2.97 11.62 -7.86
CA ASN A 12 3.14 11.59 -9.31
C ASN A 12 3.85 10.32 -9.76
N MET A 13 4.86 9.88 -9.03
CA MET A 13 5.55 8.65 -9.37
C MET A 13 4.62 7.45 -9.31
N MET A 14 3.80 7.37 -8.29
CA MET A 14 2.83 6.27 -8.15
C MET A 14 1.82 6.27 -9.31
N LYS A 15 1.37 7.44 -9.74
CA LYS A 15 0.46 7.54 -10.88
C LYS A 15 1.11 7.09 -12.17
N ILE A 16 2.38 7.42 -12.38
CA ILE A 16 3.12 6.99 -13.56
C ILE A 16 3.28 5.48 -13.58
N VAL A 17 3.66 4.90 -12.43
CA VAL A 17 3.83 3.45 -12.32
C VAL A 17 2.50 2.74 -12.58
N ARG A 18 1.41 3.25 -12.01
CA ARG A 18 0.09 2.65 -12.23
C ARG A 18 -0.27 2.67 -13.71
N ARG A 19 0.05 3.76 -14.40
CA ARG A 19 -0.23 3.89 -15.83
C ARG A 19 0.59 2.90 -16.66
N LEU A 20 1.85 2.66 -16.28
CA LEU A 20 2.66 1.65 -16.96
C LEU A 20 2.02 0.27 -16.87
N CYS A 21 1.45 -0.07 -15.72
CA CYS A 21 0.77 -1.34 -15.55
C CYS A 21 -0.50 -1.41 -16.39
N ASP A 22 -1.33 -0.38 -16.31
CA ASP A 22 -2.66 -0.40 -16.94
C ASP A 22 -2.59 -0.25 -18.46
N ASP A 23 -1.77 0.67 -18.95
CA ASP A 23 -1.75 1.01 -20.38
C ASP A 23 -0.80 0.12 -21.18
N LEU A 24 0.30 -0.31 -20.58
CA LEU A 24 1.32 -1.06 -21.31
C LEU A 24 1.43 -2.52 -20.88
N GLY A 25 0.58 -2.96 -19.95
CA GLY A 25 0.57 -4.35 -19.51
C GLY A 25 1.83 -4.76 -18.77
N LYS A 26 2.55 -3.82 -18.18
CA LYS A 26 3.77 -4.12 -17.45
C LYS A 26 3.46 -4.62 -16.04
N THR A 27 4.34 -5.48 -15.53
CA THR A 27 4.32 -5.90 -14.14
C THR A 27 5.39 -5.11 -13.41
N VAL A 28 5.01 -4.44 -12.32
CA VAL A 28 5.95 -3.62 -11.55
C VAL A 28 5.91 -4.06 -10.09
N ILE A 29 7.08 -4.25 -9.52
CA ILE A 29 7.23 -4.58 -8.11
C ILE A 29 7.93 -3.42 -7.43
N LEU A 30 7.31 -2.88 -6.38
CA LEU A 30 7.86 -1.75 -5.64
C LEU A 30 7.97 -2.10 -4.16
N VAL A 31 9.00 -1.55 -3.52
CA VAL A 31 9.11 -1.58 -2.07
C VAL A 31 8.63 -0.25 -1.54
N LEU A 32 7.57 -0.28 -0.74
CA LEU A 32 6.96 0.92 -0.19
C LEU A 32 6.90 0.82 1.33
N HIS A 33 7.15 1.95 1.98
CA HIS A 33 7.07 2.03 3.44
C HIS A 33 5.73 2.61 3.91
N GLU A 34 4.98 3.22 2.99
CA GLU A 34 3.71 3.85 3.31
C GLU A 34 2.58 2.93 2.86
N ILE A 35 1.88 2.33 3.83
CA ILE A 35 0.88 1.30 3.58
C ILE A 35 -0.29 1.81 2.73
N ASN A 36 -0.66 3.07 2.88
CA ASN A 36 -1.80 3.61 2.14
C ASN A 36 -1.47 3.81 0.66
N TYR A 37 -0.23 4.17 0.32
CA TYR A 37 0.19 4.18 -1.08
C TYR A 37 0.12 2.78 -1.66
N ALA A 38 0.61 1.79 -0.92
CA ALA A 38 0.54 0.41 -1.37
C ALA A 38 -0.91 -0.01 -1.60
N ALA A 39 -1.80 0.33 -0.68
CA ALA A 39 -3.21 -0.05 -0.81
C ALA A 39 -3.89 0.65 -1.98
N PHE A 40 -3.56 1.92 -2.21
CA PHE A 40 -4.27 2.71 -3.21
C PHE A 40 -3.85 2.37 -4.64
N TYR A 41 -2.57 2.08 -4.85
CA TYR A 41 -2.03 1.94 -6.21
C TYR A 41 -1.70 0.50 -6.60
N SER A 42 -1.71 -0.45 -5.67
CA SER A 42 -1.30 -1.82 -5.96
C SER A 42 -2.49 -2.73 -6.23
N ASP A 43 -2.23 -3.84 -6.90
CA ASP A 43 -3.18 -4.94 -7.05
C ASP A 43 -2.97 -5.97 -5.96
N TYR A 44 -1.70 -6.22 -5.60
CA TYR A 44 -1.32 -7.19 -4.58
C TYR A 44 -0.34 -6.55 -3.63
N ILE A 45 -0.35 -7.00 -2.39
CA ILE A 45 0.58 -6.56 -1.37
C ILE A 45 1.30 -7.76 -0.79
N CYS A 46 2.60 -7.64 -0.63
CA CYS A 46 3.42 -8.61 0.07
C CYS A 46 4.04 -7.91 1.27
N ALA A 47 3.66 -8.33 2.47
CA ALA A 47 4.17 -7.73 3.69
C ALA A 47 5.30 -8.57 4.25
N PHE A 48 6.43 -7.93 4.55
CA PHE A 48 7.59 -8.59 5.12
C PHE A 48 7.78 -8.20 6.58
N VAL A 49 8.11 -9.18 7.41
CA VAL A 49 8.49 -8.96 8.79
C VAL A 49 9.74 -9.78 9.07
N ASP A 50 10.79 -9.15 9.54
CA ASP A 50 12.06 -9.80 9.87
C ASP A 50 12.59 -10.64 8.70
N GLY A 51 12.51 -10.10 7.49
CA GLY A 51 13.02 -10.74 6.30
C GLY A 51 12.18 -11.89 5.77
N ARG A 52 10.99 -12.07 6.32
CA ARG A 52 10.09 -13.15 5.91
C ARG A 52 8.76 -12.59 5.45
N VAL A 53 8.10 -13.32 4.54
CA VAL A 53 6.77 -12.95 4.10
C VAL A 53 5.78 -13.24 5.23
N ALA A 54 5.20 -12.19 5.79
CA ALA A 54 4.19 -12.32 6.83
C ALA A 54 2.81 -12.54 6.21
N ARG A 55 2.55 -11.91 5.08
CA ARG A 55 1.26 -12.02 4.41
C ARG A 55 1.42 -11.62 2.94
N PHE A 56 0.76 -12.34 2.05
CA PHE A 56 0.68 -12.00 0.63
C PHE A 56 -0.75 -12.21 0.16
N GLY A 57 -1.25 -11.26 -0.61
CA GLY A 57 -2.58 -11.39 -1.17
C GLY A 57 -3.00 -10.14 -1.90
N THR A 58 -4.26 -10.12 -2.31
CA THR A 58 -4.83 -8.92 -2.90
C THR A 58 -4.85 -7.81 -1.86
N VAL A 59 -5.02 -6.56 -2.35
CA VAL A 59 -5.08 -5.42 -1.44
C VAL A 59 -6.18 -5.63 -0.38
N ARG A 60 -7.35 -6.11 -0.78
CA ARG A 60 -8.43 -6.30 0.18
C ARG A 60 -8.15 -7.41 1.19
N GLU A 61 -7.43 -8.44 0.78
CA GLU A 61 -7.07 -9.52 1.70
C GLU A 61 -6.06 -9.07 2.75
N VAL A 62 -5.11 -8.22 2.34
CA VAL A 62 -4.06 -7.76 3.25
C VAL A 62 -4.49 -6.56 4.07
N MET A 63 -5.27 -5.65 3.50
CA MET A 63 -5.78 -4.45 4.17
C MET A 63 -6.94 -4.83 5.10
N ASN A 64 -6.61 -5.57 6.12
CA ASN A 64 -7.52 -6.15 7.07
C ASN A 64 -7.05 -5.75 8.45
N LYS A 65 -7.97 -5.29 9.29
CA LYS A 65 -7.64 -4.77 10.61
C LYS A 65 -6.82 -5.77 11.44
N GLU A 66 -7.27 -7.02 11.48
CA GLU A 66 -6.61 -8.05 12.27
C GLU A 66 -5.22 -8.37 11.72
N GLU A 67 -5.08 -8.48 10.41
CA GLU A 67 -3.81 -8.80 9.78
C GLU A 67 -2.80 -7.68 9.97
N LEU A 68 -3.21 -6.44 9.74
CA LEU A 68 -2.30 -5.30 9.87
C LEU A 68 -1.90 -5.06 11.32
N SER A 69 -2.83 -5.28 12.25
CA SER A 69 -2.52 -5.14 13.66
C SER A 69 -1.45 -6.14 14.11
N LYS A 70 -1.51 -7.35 13.58
CA LYS A 70 -0.48 -8.36 13.85
C LYS A 70 0.87 -7.99 13.24
N ILE A 71 0.87 -7.53 11.98
CA ILE A 71 2.09 -7.21 11.26
C ILE A 71 2.83 -6.06 11.92
N TYR A 72 2.10 -4.99 12.26
CA TYR A 72 2.71 -3.76 12.76
C TYR A 72 2.68 -3.63 14.28
N ASN A 73 1.92 -4.49 14.94
CA ASN A 73 1.76 -4.46 16.41
C ASN A 73 1.25 -3.11 16.91
N VAL A 74 0.29 -2.55 16.19
CA VAL A 74 -0.45 -1.34 16.56
C VAL A 74 -1.91 -1.52 16.16
N ASP A 75 -2.77 -0.67 16.69
CA ASP A 75 -4.19 -0.73 16.36
C ASP A 75 -4.45 -0.08 15.01
N PHE A 76 -5.25 -0.76 14.19
CA PHE A 76 -5.64 -0.29 12.88
C PHE A 76 -7.14 -0.18 12.76
N GLU A 77 -7.59 0.82 12.01
CA GLU A 77 -8.96 0.90 11.51
C GLU A 77 -8.89 1.02 9.99
N ILE A 78 -9.80 0.35 9.30
CA ILE A 78 -9.84 0.35 7.84
C ILE A 78 -11.12 1.04 7.40
N LEU A 79 -10.97 2.07 6.59
CA LEU A 79 -12.08 2.82 6.00
C LEU A 79 -12.13 2.55 4.51
N GLU A 80 -13.28 2.80 3.91
CA GLU A 80 -13.45 2.72 2.46
C GLU A 80 -13.57 4.13 1.91
N ILE A 81 -12.69 4.49 0.97
CA ILE A 81 -12.73 5.78 0.28
C ILE A 81 -12.73 5.48 -1.22
N GLU A 82 -13.81 5.83 -1.90
CA GLU A 82 -13.97 5.61 -3.34
C GLU A 82 -13.66 4.18 -3.75
N GLY A 83 -14.15 3.23 -2.94
CA GLY A 83 -13.98 1.81 -3.23
C GLY A 83 -12.62 1.24 -2.87
N LYS A 84 -11.75 2.02 -2.23
CA LYS A 84 -10.42 1.58 -1.83
C LYS A 84 -10.24 1.64 -0.33
N PRO A 85 -9.48 0.69 0.24
CA PRO A 85 -9.25 0.72 1.69
C PRO A 85 -8.21 1.77 2.06
N LEU A 86 -8.48 2.46 3.14
CA LEU A 86 -7.58 3.44 3.75
C LEU A 86 -7.35 3.03 5.19
N SER A 87 -6.10 2.92 5.60
CA SER A 87 -5.79 2.55 6.96
C SER A 87 -5.55 3.78 7.83
N ILE A 88 -6.07 3.72 9.04
CA ILE A 88 -5.79 4.69 10.10
C ILE A 88 -5.17 3.91 11.25
N TYR A 89 -4.03 4.35 11.73
CA TYR A 89 -3.32 3.64 12.78
C TYR A 89 -2.79 4.62 13.82
N TYR A 90 -2.70 4.14 15.04
CA TYR A 90 -2.34 5.00 16.17
C TYR A 90 -1.78 4.17 17.31
#